data_41593a47aebc419c53b3d368c42898fb
#
_entry.id   41593a47aebc419c53b3d368c42898fb
#
_cell.length_a   1.000
_cell.length_b   1.000
_cell.length_c   1.000
_cell.angle_alpha   90.00
_cell.angle_beta   90.00
_cell.angle_gamma   90.00
#
_symmetry.space_group_name_H-M   'P 1'
#
loop_
_entity.id
_entity.type
_entity.pdbx_description
1 polymer ?
#
loop_
_entity_poly.entity_id
_entity_poly.type
_entity_poly.pdbx_seq_one_letter_code
_entity_poly.pdbx_strand_id
1 'polypeptide(L)'
;FVTGLGGRELKLAIDTESFTDTESLYLPDSFDLFPVADKNFSLYKLTATHLWAQTWYGTWRNKVVEKILNTKDTNQNLAKFNRLECIRLEAQIKRDLPGLHRQFQSVDEEYPEGREIWDDWKNRAAKLQEPGAKALDSLTLVENFSEDIVLPPLQPYQGEMHVNKVYEVMAERIEREKDEFKSALEDLINDDTGTAEEGDNTARKIEIEALEDEEGGAGETKFQMSVDGEILNIPEHLQDLIGSIMQDLGEIPEDYTDPNEKGEYSDKLMDQSDDDKEIATDGDDGEIFKYDEWDCTRQRFRQKFCSLKELDIPLAESEFVAETLEKYKGILKSIKRTFEAILGENRLQRRQLDGDGIDLDAVIDSFADLISGNETSEYLYTRYRNRERNIAVMFMIDMSGSTLGWVNDAERESLVLLCEALELLGDRYAIYGFSGRTNKRCEVYKIKEFAQKYNDEVKQRISGIRPKAYTRMGVAIRHLGYLLNQTHARTKLLITLSDGRPEDYGGYKGKYGIEDTRHALLEIKQSGIHPFCITIDNEAQDYLPYMYGKVNYAVIDEVPKLPYKVADIYRRLTT
;
A
#
# COMPACT_ATOMS: atom_id res chain seq x y z
N PHE A 1 -0.46 19.37 -8.38
CA PHE A 1 0.36 20.55 -8.08
C PHE A 1 1.66 20.15 -7.37
N VAL A 2 1.58 19.39 -6.28
CA VAL A 2 2.79 18.94 -5.53
C VAL A 2 3.69 18.07 -6.42
N THR A 3 3.13 17.14 -7.14
CA THR A 3 3.82 16.29 -8.13
C THR A 3 4.60 17.12 -9.18
N GLY A 4 4.06 18.28 -9.56
CA GLY A 4 4.71 19.19 -10.52
C GLY A 4 5.84 20.05 -9.93
N LEU A 5 6.10 20.00 -8.62
CA LEU A 5 7.20 20.70 -7.98
C LEU A 5 8.52 19.91 -8.04
N GLY A 6 8.46 18.64 -8.40
CA GLY A 6 9.62 17.74 -8.48
C GLY A 6 10.02 17.11 -7.13
N GLY A 7 10.96 16.18 -7.18
CA GLY A 7 11.45 15.43 -6.04
C GLY A 7 10.62 14.20 -5.71
N ARG A 8 10.73 13.72 -4.47
CA ARG A 8 9.99 12.56 -3.97
C ARG A 8 8.48 12.79 -4.08
N GLU A 9 7.75 11.75 -4.47
CA GLU A 9 6.29 11.79 -4.49
C GLU A 9 5.74 11.88 -3.06
N LEU A 10 5.10 13.02 -2.74
CA LEU A 10 4.54 13.28 -1.42
C LEU A 10 3.03 13.07 -1.43
N LYS A 11 2.52 12.29 -0.49
CA LYS A 11 1.09 12.04 -0.29
C LYS A 11 0.44 13.24 0.41
N LEU A 12 -0.85 13.46 0.18
CA LEU A 12 -1.62 14.47 0.92
C LEU A 12 -2.47 13.77 1.97
N ALA A 13 -2.38 14.24 3.21
CA ALA A 13 -3.16 13.74 4.34
C ALA A 13 -3.84 14.90 5.08
N ILE A 14 -4.94 14.61 5.76
CA ILE A 14 -5.70 15.59 6.54
C ILE A 14 -5.26 15.47 8.01
N ASP A 15 -4.90 16.62 8.62
CA ASP A 15 -4.64 16.74 10.06
C ASP A 15 -5.14 18.10 10.54
N THR A 16 -5.16 18.35 11.83
CA THR A 16 -5.51 19.65 12.42
C THR A 16 -4.38 20.69 12.25
N GLU A 17 -3.15 20.22 12.10
CA GLU A 17 -1.95 21.05 11.96
C GLU A 17 -1.29 20.83 10.58
N SER A 18 -0.60 21.87 10.09
CA SER A 18 0.18 21.77 8.85
C SER A 18 1.61 21.34 9.16
N PHE A 19 2.03 20.16 8.71
CA PHE A 19 3.39 19.65 8.86
C PHE A 19 3.71 18.60 7.77
N THR A 20 4.95 18.15 7.73
CA THR A 20 5.36 17.00 6.89
C THR A 20 6.14 16.00 7.72
N ASP A 21 5.97 14.71 7.40
CA ASP A 21 6.79 13.61 7.88
C ASP A 21 7.83 13.16 6.85
N THR A 22 7.95 13.90 5.74
CA THR A 22 8.80 13.67 4.57
C THR A 22 8.30 12.64 3.55
N GLU A 23 7.21 11.92 3.82
CA GLU A 23 6.46 11.11 2.86
C GLU A 23 5.06 11.68 2.58
N SER A 24 4.53 12.40 3.56
CA SER A 24 3.18 12.99 3.47
C SER A 24 3.22 14.47 3.86
N LEU A 25 2.33 15.23 3.23
CA LEU A 25 2.00 16.60 3.60
C LEU A 25 0.67 16.59 4.34
N TYR A 26 0.69 16.93 5.62
CA TYR A 26 -0.49 17.03 6.47
C TYR A 26 -1.02 18.46 6.39
N LEU A 27 -2.28 18.60 6.03
CA LEU A 27 -2.96 19.88 5.85
C LEU A 27 -4.31 19.85 6.57
N PRO A 28 -4.79 20.99 7.09
CA PRO A 28 -6.12 21.07 7.70
C PRO A 28 -7.22 20.82 6.64
N ASP A 29 -8.33 20.26 7.10
CA ASP A 29 -9.51 19.99 6.25
C ASP A 29 -10.06 21.27 5.59
N SER A 30 -10.02 22.42 6.29
CA SER A 30 -10.42 23.72 5.76
C SER A 30 -9.53 24.85 6.25
N PHE A 31 -9.18 25.77 5.32
CA PHE A 31 -8.63 27.08 5.65
C PHE A 31 -9.74 28.12 5.53
N ASP A 32 -10.06 28.78 6.64
CA ASP A 32 -11.09 29.82 6.73
C ASP A 32 -10.48 31.17 7.17
N LEU A 33 -9.24 31.45 6.72
CA LEU A 33 -8.52 32.66 7.12
C LEU A 33 -9.01 33.90 6.37
N PHE A 34 -9.37 33.76 5.10
CA PHE A 34 -9.79 34.85 4.23
C PHE A 34 -11.27 34.71 3.86
N PRO A 35 -11.99 35.86 3.72
CA PRO A 35 -13.41 35.83 3.31
C PRO A 35 -13.63 35.36 1.85
N VAL A 36 -12.57 35.21 1.07
CA VAL A 36 -12.62 34.85 -0.35
C VAL A 36 -12.07 33.44 -0.53
N ALA A 37 -12.86 32.51 -1.10
CA ALA A 37 -12.49 31.11 -1.28
C ALA A 37 -11.20 30.93 -2.10
N ASP A 38 -10.99 31.71 -3.16
CA ASP A 38 -9.79 31.63 -3.99
C ASP A 38 -8.51 31.96 -3.20
N LYS A 39 -8.59 32.84 -2.20
CA LYS A 39 -7.44 33.14 -1.32
C LYS A 39 -7.15 31.99 -0.36
N ASN A 40 -8.17 31.37 0.20
CA ASN A 40 -8.02 30.19 1.04
C ASN A 40 -7.45 29.02 0.22
N PHE A 41 -7.88 28.85 -1.03
CA PHE A 41 -7.28 27.85 -1.93
C PHE A 41 -5.82 28.17 -2.26
N SER A 42 -5.48 29.45 -2.45
CA SER A 42 -4.08 29.86 -2.61
C SER A 42 -3.24 29.53 -1.37
N LEU A 43 -3.82 29.66 -0.17
CA LEU A 43 -3.15 29.31 1.08
C LEU A 43 -2.79 27.81 1.13
N TYR A 44 -3.68 26.89 0.66
CA TYR A 44 -3.33 25.48 0.52
C TYR A 44 -2.09 25.26 -0.35
N LYS A 45 -2.02 25.93 -1.51
CA LYS A 45 -0.86 25.82 -2.41
C LYS A 45 0.43 26.30 -1.75
N LEU A 46 0.35 27.43 -1.04
CA LEU A 46 1.51 28.03 -0.37
C LEU A 46 1.99 27.15 0.79
N THR A 47 1.06 26.62 1.59
CA THR A 47 1.40 25.69 2.67
C THR A 47 2.03 24.42 2.12
N ALA A 48 1.43 23.80 1.10
CA ALA A 48 1.99 22.64 0.44
C ALA A 48 3.39 22.92 -0.15
N THR A 49 3.59 24.11 -0.76
CA THR A 49 4.91 24.52 -1.27
C THR A 49 5.93 24.67 -0.15
N HIS A 50 5.56 25.26 0.98
CA HIS A 50 6.47 25.44 2.10
C HIS A 50 6.86 24.11 2.75
N LEU A 51 5.91 23.20 2.90
CA LEU A 51 6.18 21.84 3.43
C LEU A 51 7.01 21.00 2.46
N TRP A 52 6.72 21.06 1.16
CA TRP A 52 7.53 20.44 0.11
C TRP A 52 8.97 20.97 0.13
N ALA A 53 9.13 22.29 0.29
CA ALA A 53 10.45 22.92 0.33
C ALA A 53 11.31 22.42 1.50
N GLN A 54 10.71 22.04 2.64
CA GLN A 54 11.43 21.42 3.75
C GLN A 54 12.11 20.11 3.32
N THR A 55 11.41 19.29 2.53
CA THR A 55 11.97 18.03 2.01
C THR A 55 12.97 18.31 0.88
N TRP A 56 12.60 19.13 -0.10
CA TRP A 56 13.39 19.40 -1.29
C TRP A 56 14.72 20.07 -0.98
N TYR A 57 14.72 21.09 -0.15
CA TYR A 57 15.95 21.85 0.23
C TYR A 57 16.68 21.26 1.44
N GLY A 58 16.35 20.03 1.85
CA GLY A 58 17.11 19.24 2.81
C GLY A 58 17.08 19.73 4.26
N THR A 59 15.97 20.35 4.70
CA THR A 59 15.71 20.65 6.12
C THR A 59 15.75 19.37 6.96
N TRP A 60 15.21 18.28 6.41
CA TRP A 60 15.08 16.98 7.05
C TRP A 60 16.17 15.97 6.66
N ARG A 61 17.40 16.43 6.37
CA ARG A 61 18.51 15.51 6.19
C ARG A 61 18.84 14.79 7.50
N ASN A 62 19.18 13.49 7.41
CA ASN A 62 19.46 12.66 8.59
C ASN A 62 20.43 13.30 9.57
N LYS A 63 21.55 13.85 9.06
CA LYS A 63 22.55 14.57 9.88
C LYS A 63 21.99 15.78 10.65
N VAL A 64 20.93 16.44 10.13
CA VAL A 64 20.26 17.58 10.78
C VAL A 64 19.31 17.07 11.86
N VAL A 65 18.50 16.07 11.53
CA VAL A 65 17.52 15.46 12.45
C VAL A 65 18.22 14.88 13.68
N GLU A 66 19.28 14.10 13.50
CA GLU A 66 20.08 13.55 14.59
C GLU A 66 20.67 14.64 15.52
N LYS A 67 21.16 15.73 14.93
CA LYS A 67 21.69 16.85 15.74
C LYS A 67 20.60 17.54 16.56
N ILE A 68 19.40 17.73 15.98
CA ILE A 68 18.26 18.32 16.70
C ILE A 68 17.85 17.43 17.88
N LEU A 69 17.72 16.12 17.67
CA LEU A 69 17.33 15.16 18.70
C LEU A 69 18.35 15.09 19.84
N ASN A 70 19.64 15.26 19.54
CA ASN A 70 20.72 15.22 20.52
C ASN A 70 20.95 16.58 21.26
N THR A 71 20.20 17.63 20.92
CA THR A 71 20.37 18.96 21.51
C THR A 71 19.58 19.09 22.83
N LYS A 72 20.16 19.71 23.85
CA LYS A 72 19.45 20.06 25.09
C LYS A 72 18.36 21.09 24.78
N ASP A 73 17.27 21.08 25.55
CA ASP A 73 16.13 21.99 25.39
C ASP A 73 15.50 21.92 23.98
N THR A 74 15.24 20.69 23.52
CA THR A 74 14.82 20.35 22.16
C THR A 74 13.65 21.19 21.66
N ASN A 75 12.62 21.45 22.48
CA ASN A 75 11.42 22.18 22.03
C ASN A 75 11.72 23.65 21.72
N GLN A 76 12.51 24.35 22.55
CA GLN A 76 12.82 25.76 22.33
C GLN A 76 13.77 25.94 21.15
N ASN A 77 14.78 25.07 21.05
CA ASN A 77 15.74 25.08 19.96
C ASN A 77 15.09 24.68 18.63
N LEU A 78 14.14 23.74 18.67
CA LEU A 78 13.33 23.39 17.50
C LEU A 78 12.48 24.56 17.02
N ALA A 79 11.85 25.31 17.93
CA ALA A 79 11.08 26.49 17.55
C ALA A 79 11.96 27.58 16.89
N LYS A 80 13.18 27.82 17.44
CA LYS A 80 14.16 28.72 16.81
C LYS A 80 14.59 28.21 15.44
N PHE A 81 14.91 26.92 15.33
CA PHE A 81 15.30 26.28 14.08
C PHE A 81 14.22 26.41 13.03
N ASN A 82 12.95 26.16 13.39
CA ASN A 82 11.81 26.33 12.48
C ASN A 82 11.79 27.75 11.89
N ARG A 83 11.94 28.80 12.72
CA ARG A 83 11.94 30.20 12.24
C ARG A 83 13.12 30.51 11.31
N LEU A 84 14.30 29.98 11.61
CA LEU A 84 15.49 30.13 10.77
C LEU A 84 15.33 29.40 9.43
N GLU A 85 14.76 28.19 9.46
CA GLU A 85 14.46 27.45 8.25
C GLU A 85 13.40 28.17 7.39
N CYS A 86 12.37 28.77 7.98
CA CYS A 86 11.42 29.59 7.22
C CYS A 86 12.15 30.70 6.42
N ILE A 87 13.15 31.37 7.01
CA ILE A 87 13.95 32.41 6.33
C ILE A 87 14.77 31.80 5.18
N ARG A 88 15.43 30.66 5.43
CA ARG A 88 16.24 29.99 4.41
C ARG A 88 15.38 29.50 3.25
N LEU A 89 14.28 28.80 3.56
CA LEU A 89 13.36 28.25 2.56
C LEU A 89 12.69 29.33 1.72
N GLU A 90 12.26 30.44 2.34
CA GLU A 90 11.70 31.60 1.61
C GLU A 90 12.72 32.14 0.59
N ALA A 91 14.00 32.23 0.97
CA ALA A 91 15.04 32.67 0.05
C ALA A 91 15.31 31.69 -1.10
N GLN A 92 15.20 30.38 -0.86
CA GLN A 92 15.30 29.36 -1.91
C GLN A 92 14.10 29.43 -2.85
N ILE A 93 12.88 29.42 -2.30
CA ILE A 93 11.63 29.56 -3.09
C ILE A 93 11.64 30.83 -3.94
N LYS A 94 12.17 31.94 -3.42
CA LYS A 94 12.29 33.19 -4.16
C LYS A 94 13.17 33.04 -5.40
N ARG A 95 14.23 32.25 -5.33
CA ARG A 95 15.15 32.01 -6.45
C ARG A 95 14.56 31.08 -7.48
N ASP A 96 14.07 29.93 -7.01
CA ASP A 96 13.72 28.83 -7.90
C ASP A 96 12.25 28.92 -8.38
N LEU A 97 11.37 29.49 -7.56
CA LEU A 97 9.92 29.60 -7.81
C LEU A 97 9.41 31.05 -7.65
N PRO A 98 9.94 32.04 -8.40
CA PRO A 98 9.62 33.46 -8.20
C PRO A 98 8.14 33.78 -8.41
N GLY A 99 7.40 32.97 -9.17
CA GLY A 99 5.97 33.09 -9.36
C GLY A 99 5.17 32.79 -8.09
N LEU A 100 5.55 31.73 -7.36
CA LEU A 100 4.96 31.39 -6.08
C LEU A 100 5.38 32.36 -4.98
N HIS A 101 6.64 32.79 -4.97
CA HIS A 101 7.12 33.76 -3.99
C HIS A 101 6.30 35.07 -3.98
N ARG A 102 5.84 35.56 -5.13
CA ARG A 102 4.94 36.71 -5.20
C ARG A 102 3.59 36.47 -4.51
N GLN A 103 3.11 35.23 -4.52
CA GLN A 103 1.88 34.87 -3.80
C GLN A 103 2.12 34.83 -2.28
N PHE A 104 3.28 34.35 -1.81
CA PHE A 104 3.68 34.44 -0.40
C PHE A 104 3.67 35.91 0.07
N GLN A 105 4.30 36.82 -0.69
CA GLN A 105 4.32 38.22 -0.35
C GLN A 105 2.92 38.84 -0.23
N SER A 106 1.99 38.46 -1.11
CA SER A 106 0.59 38.93 -1.05
C SER A 106 -0.10 38.49 0.25
N VAL A 107 0.20 37.27 0.76
CA VAL A 107 -0.34 36.83 2.05
C VAL A 107 0.30 37.56 3.22
N ASP A 108 1.63 37.78 3.19
CA ASP A 108 2.36 38.52 4.21
C ASP A 108 1.93 39.97 4.35
N GLU A 109 1.51 40.60 3.22
CA GLU A 109 0.96 41.95 3.24
C GLU A 109 -0.40 42.03 3.91
N GLU A 110 -1.24 41.02 3.74
CA GLU A 110 -2.56 40.93 4.37
C GLU A 110 -2.50 40.42 5.83
N TYR A 111 -1.39 39.74 6.22
CA TYR A 111 -1.19 39.23 7.56
C TYR A 111 0.11 39.76 8.18
N PRO A 112 0.14 41.06 8.55
CA PRO A 112 1.37 41.76 8.97
C PRO A 112 1.82 41.40 10.40
N GLU A 113 1.20 40.44 11.04
CA GLU A 113 1.49 40.08 12.44
C GLU A 113 2.94 39.65 12.62
N GLY A 114 3.65 40.31 13.55
CA GLY A 114 5.05 39.99 13.84
C GLY A 114 6.08 40.46 12.81
N ARG A 115 5.71 41.29 11.83
CA ARG A 115 6.59 41.73 10.73
C ARG A 115 7.92 42.35 11.22
N GLU A 116 7.87 43.21 12.24
CA GLU A 116 9.07 43.86 12.79
C GLU A 116 10.03 42.81 13.41
N ILE A 117 9.49 41.76 14.04
CA ILE A 117 10.28 40.69 14.64
C ILE A 117 10.90 39.82 13.52
N TRP A 118 10.14 39.52 12.45
CA TRP A 118 10.64 38.82 11.28
C TRP A 118 11.77 39.58 10.58
N ASP A 119 11.67 40.92 10.46
CA ASP A 119 12.69 41.75 9.84
C ASP A 119 13.99 41.77 10.68
N ASP A 120 13.89 41.81 12.01
CA ASP A 120 15.05 41.67 12.89
C ASP A 120 15.72 40.28 12.73
N TRP A 121 14.92 39.22 12.69
CA TRP A 121 15.45 37.86 12.50
C TRP A 121 16.08 37.67 11.11
N LYS A 122 15.47 38.18 10.03
CA LYS A 122 16.03 38.16 8.67
C LYS A 122 17.37 38.90 8.59
N ASN A 123 17.51 40.02 9.31
CA ASN A 123 18.77 40.75 9.37
C ASN A 123 19.87 39.98 10.12
N ARG A 124 19.54 39.35 11.26
CA ARG A 124 20.48 38.53 12.03
C ARG A 124 20.89 37.24 11.30
N ALA A 125 19.94 36.68 10.52
CA ALA A 125 20.13 35.46 9.74
C ALA A 125 20.43 35.74 8.26
N ALA A 126 21.03 36.90 7.92
CA ALA A 126 21.28 37.30 6.53
C ALA A 126 22.07 36.22 5.73
N LYS A 127 22.98 35.49 6.39
CA LYS A 127 23.73 34.40 5.80
C LYS A 127 22.84 33.28 5.24
N LEU A 128 21.68 33.02 5.83
CA LEU A 128 20.75 31.99 5.36
C LEU A 128 20.03 32.36 4.07
N GLN A 129 20.10 33.64 3.68
CA GLN A 129 19.51 34.13 2.44
C GLN A 129 20.50 34.06 1.25
N GLU A 130 21.75 33.66 1.47
CA GLU A 130 22.75 33.47 0.43
C GLU A 130 22.51 32.18 -0.38
N PRO A 131 22.93 32.15 -1.67
CA PRO A 131 22.92 30.92 -2.44
C PRO A 131 23.82 29.85 -1.79
N GLY A 132 23.32 28.62 -1.66
CA GLY A 132 24.06 27.51 -1.08
C GLY A 132 23.95 27.37 0.45
N ALA A 133 23.16 28.21 1.14
CA ALA A 133 22.86 28.04 2.56
C ALA A 133 22.17 26.69 2.83
N LYS A 134 22.68 25.93 3.80
CA LYS A 134 22.20 24.58 4.17
C LYS A 134 21.46 24.61 5.51
N ALA A 135 20.62 23.61 5.76
CA ALA A 135 19.91 23.46 7.04
C ALA A 135 20.86 23.38 8.26
N LEU A 136 22.07 22.85 8.07
CA LEU A 136 23.11 22.86 9.11
C LEU A 136 23.56 24.28 9.49
N ASP A 137 23.51 25.25 8.57
CA ASP A 137 23.81 26.65 8.88
C ASP A 137 22.73 27.25 9.77
N SER A 138 21.46 26.92 9.51
CA SER A 138 20.34 27.31 10.37
C SER A 138 20.51 26.73 11.78
N LEU A 139 20.87 25.45 11.88
CA LEU A 139 21.10 24.79 13.18
C LEU A 139 22.25 25.42 13.96
N THR A 140 23.34 25.74 13.28
CA THR A 140 24.49 26.43 13.90
C THR A 140 24.13 27.84 14.41
N LEU A 141 23.22 28.53 13.69
CA LEU A 141 22.75 29.85 14.11
C LEU A 141 21.83 29.79 15.33
N VAL A 142 21.13 28.67 15.59
CA VAL A 142 20.30 28.51 16.80
C VAL A 142 21.09 28.83 18.07
N GLU A 143 22.35 28.41 18.15
CA GLU A 143 23.24 28.63 19.30
C GLU A 143 23.56 30.12 19.50
N ASN A 144 23.48 30.94 18.46
CA ASN A 144 23.75 32.37 18.53
C ASN A 144 22.55 33.21 19.01
N PHE A 145 21.37 32.60 19.12
CA PHE A 145 20.16 33.25 19.61
C PHE A 145 19.99 32.97 21.11
N SER A 146 19.89 34.03 21.92
CA SER A 146 19.69 33.92 23.36
C SER A 146 18.41 33.13 23.72
N GLU A 147 18.37 32.54 24.91
CA GLU A 147 17.22 31.79 25.41
C GLU A 147 15.95 32.68 25.49
N ASP A 148 16.11 33.94 25.86
CA ASP A 148 15.02 34.90 26.06
C ASP A 148 14.57 35.63 24.76
N ILE A 149 15.01 35.18 23.59
CA ILE A 149 14.63 35.86 22.34
C ILE A 149 13.14 35.68 22.01
N VAL A 150 12.51 36.77 21.60
CA VAL A 150 11.11 36.73 21.12
C VAL A 150 11.06 36.03 19.78
N LEU A 151 10.29 34.92 19.69
CA LEU A 151 10.06 34.20 18.47
C LEU A 151 9.03 34.92 17.61
N PRO A 152 9.28 35.13 16.32
CA PRO A 152 8.24 35.62 15.42
C PRO A 152 7.09 34.62 15.30
N PRO A 153 5.83 35.07 15.22
CA PRO A 153 4.71 34.16 14.98
C PRO A 153 4.86 33.50 13.60
N LEU A 154 4.41 32.24 13.48
CA LEU A 154 4.38 31.58 12.18
C LEU A 154 3.34 32.25 11.27
N GLN A 155 3.70 32.43 10.01
CA GLN A 155 2.75 32.84 8.99
C GLN A 155 1.77 31.70 8.68
N PRO A 156 0.55 31.98 8.21
CA PRO A 156 -0.49 30.97 8.01
C PRO A 156 -0.12 29.80 7.08
N TYR A 157 0.86 30.01 6.21
CA TYR A 157 1.37 28.99 5.29
C TYR A 157 2.60 28.24 5.81
N GLN A 158 3.16 28.66 6.94
CA GLN A 158 4.31 27.99 7.56
C GLN A 158 3.82 26.86 8.47
N GLY A 159 4.38 25.66 8.31
CA GLY A 159 3.98 24.51 9.10
C GLY A 159 4.78 24.35 10.38
N GLU A 160 4.25 23.56 11.29
CA GLU A 160 4.96 23.10 12.48
C GLU A 160 5.98 21.99 12.15
N MET A 161 6.96 21.77 13.03
CA MET A 161 7.99 20.74 12.85
C MET A 161 7.82 19.62 13.87
N HIS A 162 7.54 18.40 13.40
CA HIS A 162 7.38 17.20 14.22
C HIS A 162 8.58 16.25 14.06
N VAL A 163 9.71 16.60 14.66
CA VAL A 163 11.00 15.91 14.44
C VAL A 163 10.93 14.41 14.75
N ASN A 164 10.21 13.99 15.79
CA ASN A 164 10.09 12.57 16.13
C ASN A 164 9.36 11.79 15.04
N LYS A 165 8.23 12.32 14.51
CA LYS A 165 7.51 11.70 13.37
C LYS A 165 8.40 11.60 12.13
N VAL A 166 9.14 12.67 11.82
CA VAL A 166 10.08 12.68 10.70
C VAL A 166 11.18 11.64 10.91
N TYR A 167 11.73 11.53 12.13
CA TYR A 167 12.79 10.58 12.43
C TYR A 167 12.31 9.13 12.27
N GLU A 168 11.14 8.79 12.79
CA GLU A 168 10.54 7.45 12.67
C GLU A 168 10.34 7.06 11.19
N VAL A 169 9.64 7.89 10.42
CA VAL A 169 9.36 7.64 9.00
C VAL A 169 10.65 7.60 8.17
N MET A 170 11.60 8.50 8.46
CA MET A 170 12.88 8.55 7.73
C MET A 170 13.77 7.35 8.05
N ALA A 171 13.82 6.88 9.30
CA ALA A 171 14.61 5.72 9.69
C ALA A 171 14.11 4.45 8.97
N GLU A 172 12.79 4.22 8.97
CA GLU A 172 12.19 3.12 8.22
C GLU A 172 12.45 3.22 6.71
N ARG A 173 12.39 4.43 6.15
CA ARG A 173 12.65 4.67 4.74
C ARG A 173 14.11 4.43 4.36
N ILE A 174 15.07 4.90 5.17
CA ILE A 174 16.51 4.72 4.91
C ILE A 174 16.86 3.22 4.86
N GLU A 175 16.37 2.42 5.81
CA GLU A 175 16.58 0.97 5.78
C GLU A 175 15.96 0.33 4.54
N ARG A 176 14.74 0.71 4.24
CA ARG A 176 13.98 0.24 3.10
C ARG A 176 14.67 0.56 1.77
N GLU A 177 15.07 1.81 1.56
CA GLU A 177 15.73 2.27 0.34
C GLU A 177 17.13 1.67 0.18
N LYS A 178 17.82 1.39 1.28
CA LYS A 178 19.10 0.67 1.29
C LYS A 178 18.94 -0.74 0.72
N ASP A 179 17.95 -1.51 1.20
CA ASP A 179 17.68 -2.87 0.73
C ASP A 179 17.24 -2.87 -0.75
N GLU A 180 16.39 -1.91 -1.14
CA GLU A 180 15.93 -1.75 -2.51
C GLU A 180 17.09 -1.39 -3.46
N PHE A 181 17.94 -0.46 -3.04
CA PHE A 181 19.10 -0.04 -3.82
C PHE A 181 20.09 -1.20 -4.05
N LYS A 182 20.42 -1.96 -3.00
CA LYS A 182 21.29 -3.14 -3.12
C LYS A 182 20.71 -4.19 -4.07
N SER A 183 19.41 -4.46 -3.96
CA SER A 183 18.73 -5.40 -4.87
C SER A 183 18.71 -4.93 -6.31
N ALA A 184 18.40 -3.66 -6.55
CA ALA A 184 18.36 -3.10 -7.90
C ALA A 184 19.75 -3.04 -8.54
N LEU A 185 20.79 -2.79 -7.73
CA LEU A 185 22.17 -2.79 -8.16
C LEU A 185 22.65 -4.20 -8.54
N GLU A 186 22.36 -5.24 -7.72
CA GLU A 186 22.65 -6.62 -8.05
C GLU A 186 21.97 -7.05 -9.36
N ASP A 187 20.72 -6.67 -9.55
CA ASP A 187 19.97 -6.97 -10.78
C ASP A 187 20.59 -6.29 -12.02
N LEU A 188 21.01 -5.03 -11.90
CA LEU A 188 21.64 -4.28 -12.97
C LEU A 188 22.99 -4.90 -13.39
N ILE A 189 23.81 -5.28 -12.41
CA ILE A 189 25.12 -5.90 -12.65
C ILE A 189 24.96 -7.30 -13.28
N ASN A 190 23.99 -8.10 -12.83
CA ASN A 190 23.74 -9.44 -13.37
C ASN A 190 23.17 -9.41 -14.79
N ASP A 191 22.40 -8.39 -15.15
CA ASP A 191 21.83 -8.24 -16.49
C ASP A 191 22.89 -7.89 -17.55
N ASP A 192 23.91 -7.08 -17.19
CA ASP A 192 24.93 -6.62 -18.13
C ASP A 192 26.02 -7.68 -18.40
N THR A 193 26.29 -8.56 -17.43
CA THR A 193 27.37 -9.54 -17.53
C THR A 193 26.97 -10.89 -18.14
N GLY A 194 25.71 -11.10 -18.57
CA GLY A 194 25.24 -12.31 -19.28
C GLY A 194 25.91 -13.60 -18.81
N THR A 195 25.44 -14.21 -17.71
CA THR A 195 25.96 -15.45 -17.12
C THR A 195 27.38 -15.36 -16.53
N ALA A 196 27.53 -14.71 -15.39
CA ALA A 196 28.68 -14.95 -14.52
C ALA A 196 28.45 -16.24 -13.71
N GLU A 197 29.37 -17.19 -13.86
CA GLU A 197 29.43 -18.37 -13.00
C GLU A 197 29.53 -17.95 -11.52
N GLU A 198 28.78 -18.61 -10.66
CA GLU A 198 28.88 -18.46 -9.20
C GLU A 198 30.33 -18.67 -8.75
N GLY A 199 31.05 -17.58 -8.44
CA GLY A 199 32.38 -17.76 -7.86
C GLY A 199 33.34 -16.56 -7.86
N ASP A 200 33.08 -15.44 -8.49
CA ASP A 200 34.03 -14.32 -8.49
C ASP A 200 33.51 -13.11 -7.69
N ASN A 201 33.72 -13.15 -6.37
CA ASN A 201 33.44 -12.08 -5.42
C ASN A 201 34.57 -11.02 -5.42
N THR A 202 34.94 -10.48 -6.57
CA THR A 202 35.80 -9.30 -6.60
C THR A 202 34.96 -8.05 -6.32
N ALA A 203 35.33 -7.27 -5.29
CA ALA A 203 34.71 -6.01 -4.97
C ALA A 203 34.77 -5.08 -6.20
N ARG A 204 33.64 -4.85 -6.86
CA ARG A 204 33.54 -3.96 -8.03
C ARG A 204 33.44 -2.52 -7.54
N LYS A 205 34.16 -1.61 -8.18
CA LYS A 205 34.12 -0.20 -7.84
C LYS A 205 32.94 0.46 -8.55
N ILE A 206 31.98 0.93 -7.76
CA ILE A 206 30.78 1.61 -8.24
C ILE A 206 30.93 3.10 -7.93
N GLU A 207 30.81 3.94 -8.96
CA GLU A 207 30.84 5.39 -8.85
C GLU A 207 29.53 5.96 -9.39
N ILE A 208 28.90 6.85 -8.62
CA ILE A 208 27.64 7.50 -9.00
C ILE A 208 27.87 9.00 -8.99
N GLU A 209 27.67 9.63 -10.14
CA GLU A 209 27.85 11.08 -10.32
C GLU A 209 26.53 11.73 -10.73
N ALA A 210 26.22 12.89 -10.12
CA ALA A 210 25.10 13.71 -10.56
C ALA A 210 25.49 14.49 -11.82
N LEU A 211 24.67 14.39 -12.86
CA LEU A 211 24.82 15.21 -14.05
C LEU A 211 24.12 16.55 -13.82
N GLU A 212 24.88 17.64 -13.81
CA GLU A 212 24.31 19.00 -13.81
C GLU A 212 23.80 19.31 -15.23
N ASP A 213 22.48 19.42 -15.39
CA ASP A 213 21.90 19.94 -16.64
C ASP A 213 22.13 21.46 -16.70
N GLU A 214 22.91 21.93 -17.69
CA GLU A 214 23.20 23.35 -17.95
C GLU A 214 21.96 24.16 -18.41
N GLU A 215 20.82 23.53 -18.71
CA GLU A 215 19.57 24.19 -19.08
C GLU A 215 18.62 24.28 -17.87
N GLY A 216 18.78 25.35 -17.09
CA GLY A 216 18.08 25.67 -15.85
C GLY A 216 16.55 25.55 -15.91
N GLY A 217 16.03 24.40 -15.55
CA GLY A 217 14.69 24.19 -15.06
C GLY A 217 14.77 23.48 -13.72
N ALA A 218 13.90 23.81 -12.75
CA ALA A 218 13.72 23.02 -11.53
C ALA A 218 13.18 21.63 -11.92
N GLY A 219 14.08 20.75 -12.38
CA GLY A 219 13.77 19.46 -12.98
C GLY A 219 14.78 18.42 -12.52
N GLU A 220 14.42 17.21 -12.66
CA GLU A 220 15.05 15.97 -12.26
C GLU A 220 16.58 15.97 -12.42
N THR A 221 17.29 15.84 -11.31
CA THR A 221 18.74 15.60 -11.34
C THR A 221 18.98 14.22 -11.90
N LYS A 222 19.59 14.11 -13.08
CA LYS A 222 19.97 12.83 -13.68
C LYS A 222 21.26 12.33 -13.05
N PHE A 223 21.31 11.04 -12.78
CA PHE A 223 22.49 10.40 -12.23
C PHE A 223 23.12 9.48 -13.27
N GLN A 224 24.43 9.41 -13.27
CA GLN A 224 25.21 8.49 -14.08
C GLN A 224 25.95 7.54 -13.15
N MET A 225 25.88 6.25 -13.45
CA MET A 225 26.58 5.21 -12.71
C MET A 225 27.67 4.60 -13.57
N SER A 226 28.84 4.38 -13.00
CA SER A 226 29.90 3.59 -13.63
C SER A 226 30.28 2.42 -12.71
N VAL A 227 30.47 1.24 -13.29
CA VAL A 227 30.95 0.05 -12.62
C VAL A 227 32.27 -0.34 -13.26
N ASP A 228 33.35 -0.36 -12.49
CA ASP A 228 34.74 -0.62 -12.99
C ASP A 228 35.15 0.30 -14.17
N GLY A 229 34.57 1.51 -14.23
CA GLY A 229 34.84 2.50 -15.27
C GLY A 229 33.98 2.39 -16.53
N GLU A 230 33.08 1.41 -16.63
CA GLU A 230 32.08 1.33 -17.70
C GLU A 230 30.77 2.00 -17.27
N ILE A 231 30.25 2.87 -18.14
CA ILE A 231 29.03 3.63 -17.91
C ILE A 231 27.83 2.70 -18.12
N LEU A 232 27.01 2.55 -17.09
CA LEU A 232 25.75 1.79 -17.15
C LEU A 232 24.56 2.72 -17.33
N ASN A 233 23.59 2.26 -18.12
CA ASN A 233 22.32 2.96 -18.27
C ASN A 233 21.43 2.65 -17.06
N ILE A 234 21.19 3.66 -16.22
CA ILE A 234 20.39 3.53 -14.99
C ILE A 234 18.91 3.51 -15.37
N PRO A 235 18.14 2.47 -15.00
CA PRO A 235 16.68 2.47 -15.13
C PRO A 235 16.03 3.63 -14.35
N GLU A 236 14.89 4.14 -14.82
CA GLU A 236 14.19 5.28 -14.24
C GLU A 236 13.90 5.10 -12.74
N HIS A 237 13.42 3.90 -12.33
CA HIS A 237 13.16 3.59 -10.92
C HIS A 237 14.39 3.66 -10.01
N LEU A 238 15.59 3.34 -10.54
CA LEU A 238 16.84 3.46 -9.79
C LEU A 238 17.32 4.90 -9.72
N GLN A 239 17.03 5.74 -10.74
CA GLN A 239 17.27 7.17 -10.69
C GLN A 239 16.41 7.85 -9.60
N ASP A 240 15.13 7.51 -9.52
CA ASP A 240 14.22 8.00 -8.50
C ASP A 240 14.70 7.62 -7.09
N LEU A 241 15.15 6.37 -6.93
CA LEU A 241 15.67 5.85 -5.66
C LEU A 241 16.95 6.57 -5.24
N ILE A 242 17.90 6.76 -6.16
CA ILE A 242 19.10 7.56 -5.92
C ILE A 242 18.74 8.99 -5.51
N GLY A 243 17.77 9.61 -6.19
CA GLY A 243 17.26 10.93 -5.86
C GLY A 243 16.69 11.01 -4.43
N SER A 244 15.93 9.99 -4.02
CA SER A 244 15.36 9.91 -2.67
C SER A 244 16.45 9.75 -1.60
N ILE A 245 17.42 8.85 -1.80
CA ILE A 245 18.57 8.64 -0.90
C ILE A 245 19.39 9.94 -0.76
N MET A 246 19.62 10.63 -1.87
CA MET A 246 20.35 11.91 -1.87
C MET A 246 19.59 13.02 -1.12
N GLN A 247 18.27 13.03 -1.16
CA GLN A 247 17.46 13.98 -0.38
C GLN A 247 17.63 13.76 1.12
N ASP A 248 17.63 12.51 1.58
CA ASP A 248 17.71 12.16 3.01
C ASP A 248 19.14 12.19 3.55
N LEU A 249 20.09 11.60 2.84
CA LEU A 249 21.47 11.45 3.32
C LEU A 249 22.42 12.55 2.79
N GLY A 250 22.11 13.11 1.62
CA GLY A 250 22.95 14.10 0.93
C GLY A 250 24.13 13.52 0.16
N GLU A 251 24.36 12.23 0.31
CA GLU A 251 25.38 11.41 -0.37
C GLU A 251 24.92 9.95 -0.36
N ILE A 252 25.45 9.11 -1.23
CA ILE A 252 25.22 7.67 -1.17
C ILE A 252 26.34 7.08 -0.32
N PRO A 253 26.01 6.48 0.85
CA PRO A 253 27.02 5.91 1.73
C PRO A 253 27.74 4.72 1.09
N GLU A 254 29.00 4.49 1.43
CA GLU A 254 29.81 3.37 0.89
C GLU A 254 29.20 2.01 1.20
N ASP A 255 28.49 1.88 2.31
CA ASP A 255 27.79 0.64 2.72
C ASP A 255 26.58 0.28 1.83
N TYR A 256 26.12 1.19 0.95
CA TYR A 256 25.11 0.91 -0.08
C TYR A 256 25.71 0.23 -1.30
N THR A 257 26.98 0.45 -1.55
CA THR A 257 27.69 -0.07 -2.74
C THR A 257 28.56 -1.30 -2.44
N ASP A 258 28.75 -1.68 -1.17
CA ASP A 258 29.55 -2.85 -0.77
C ASP A 258 28.66 -4.11 -0.64
N PRO A 259 28.83 -5.13 -1.50
CA PRO A 259 28.04 -6.36 -1.47
C PRO A 259 28.36 -7.27 -0.27
N ASN A 260 29.41 -7.01 0.52
CA ASN A 260 29.89 -7.89 1.59
C ASN A 260 29.50 -7.47 3.02
N GLU A 261 29.01 -6.28 3.25
CA GLU A 261 28.52 -5.87 4.57
C GLU A 261 27.08 -6.31 4.80
N LYS A 262 26.92 -7.44 5.49
CA LYS A 262 25.69 -7.73 6.24
C LYS A 262 25.59 -6.70 7.35
N GLY A 263 24.62 -5.79 7.24
CA GLY A 263 24.49 -4.62 8.09
C GLY A 263 24.55 -4.91 9.59
N GLU A 264 25.55 -4.35 10.24
CA GLU A 264 25.73 -4.32 11.70
C GLU A 264 24.86 -3.25 12.41
N TYR A 265 23.94 -2.60 11.67
CA TYR A 265 23.10 -1.51 12.22
C TYR A 265 21.77 -1.97 12.84
N SER A 266 21.41 -3.26 12.74
CA SER A 266 20.13 -3.75 13.28
C SER A 266 20.08 -3.88 14.81
N ASP A 267 21.23 -3.85 15.50
CA ASP A 267 21.30 -4.21 16.93
C ASP A 267 21.22 -3.02 17.91
N LYS A 268 21.24 -1.76 17.45
CA LYS A 268 21.25 -0.59 18.34
C LYS A 268 20.00 0.28 18.35
N LEU A 269 19.09 0.13 17.38
CA LEU A 269 17.86 0.94 17.30
C LEU A 269 16.57 0.15 17.66
N MET A 270 16.67 -1.15 17.91
CA MET A 270 15.54 -2.00 18.31
C MET A 270 15.21 -1.99 19.81
N ASP A 271 15.81 -1.13 20.62
CA ASP A 271 15.66 -1.19 22.08
C ASP A 271 14.55 -0.29 22.65
N GLN A 272 13.68 0.32 21.83
CA GLN A 272 12.61 1.19 22.31
C GLN A 272 11.20 0.99 21.76
N SER A 273 10.90 -0.07 21.01
CA SER A 273 9.51 -0.46 20.75
C SER A 273 9.29 -1.90 21.21
N ASP A 274 8.70 -2.06 22.38
CA ASP A 274 8.44 -3.37 23.01
C ASP A 274 7.38 -4.22 22.30
N ASP A 275 6.76 -3.74 21.23
CA ASP A 275 5.70 -4.48 20.51
C ASP A 275 6.19 -5.28 19.28
N ASP A 276 7.41 -5.03 18.76
CA ASP A 276 7.94 -5.77 17.59
C ASP A 276 8.97 -6.86 17.95
N LYS A 277 9.22 -7.10 19.22
CA LYS A 277 10.22 -8.08 19.71
C LYS A 277 9.83 -9.56 19.57
N GLU A 278 8.68 -9.89 19.00
CA GLU A 278 8.23 -11.31 18.95
C GLU A 278 8.37 -12.03 17.60
N ILE A 279 8.94 -11.42 16.53
CA ILE A 279 9.06 -12.13 15.24
C ILE A 279 10.50 -12.10 14.66
N ALA A 280 11.51 -12.03 15.49
CA ALA A 280 12.86 -12.41 15.13
C ALA A 280 13.23 -13.74 15.84
N THR A 281 12.48 -14.79 15.59
CA THR A 281 12.94 -16.15 15.87
C THR A 281 13.68 -16.65 14.65
N ASP A 282 14.98 -16.52 14.64
CA ASP A 282 15.90 -17.46 14.01
C ASP A 282 15.43 -18.88 14.37
N GLY A 283 14.83 -19.58 13.42
CA GLY A 283 14.50 -21.01 13.63
C GLY A 283 13.23 -21.53 12.99
N ASP A 284 12.50 -20.77 12.19
CA ASP A 284 11.37 -21.33 11.44
C ASP A 284 11.84 -21.75 10.03
N ASP A 285 12.11 -23.06 9.89
CA ASP A 285 12.36 -23.77 8.63
C ASP A 285 11.09 -23.83 7.75
N GLY A 286 10.38 -22.71 7.57
CA GLY A 286 9.23 -22.60 6.69
C GLY A 286 9.63 -22.90 5.24
N GLU A 287 8.81 -23.71 4.54
CA GLU A 287 9.03 -24.03 3.13
C GLU A 287 8.98 -22.75 2.28
N ILE A 288 10.04 -22.51 1.50
CA ILE A 288 10.13 -21.36 0.60
C ILE A 288 9.62 -21.77 -0.78
N PHE A 289 8.57 -21.12 -1.24
CA PHE A 289 8.00 -21.29 -2.57
C PHE A 289 8.58 -20.25 -3.53
N LYS A 290 8.98 -20.67 -4.73
CA LYS A 290 9.48 -19.77 -5.76
C LYS A 290 8.49 -19.66 -6.92
N TYR A 291 8.19 -18.42 -7.32
CA TYR A 291 7.25 -18.11 -8.39
C TYR A 291 7.88 -17.22 -9.45
N ASP A 292 7.38 -17.38 -10.68
CA ASP A 292 7.73 -16.54 -11.79
C ASP A 292 7.00 -15.19 -11.67
N GLU A 293 7.59 -14.13 -12.21
CA GLU A 293 7.01 -12.79 -12.29
C GLU A 293 7.00 -12.30 -13.72
N TRP A 294 5.92 -11.66 -14.16
CA TRP A 294 5.81 -11.12 -15.51
C TRP A 294 6.48 -9.76 -15.63
N ASP A 295 7.53 -9.68 -16.45
CA ASP A 295 8.19 -8.43 -16.79
C ASP A 295 7.51 -7.79 -18.01
N CYS A 296 6.73 -6.74 -17.79
CA CYS A 296 6.00 -6.05 -18.85
C CYS A 296 6.92 -5.26 -19.79
N THR A 297 8.12 -4.88 -19.36
CA THR A 297 9.11 -4.15 -20.18
C THR A 297 9.77 -5.10 -21.17
N ARG A 298 10.14 -6.30 -20.70
CA ARG A 298 10.81 -7.34 -21.50
C ARG A 298 9.83 -8.31 -22.14
N GLN A 299 8.53 -8.24 -21.83
CA GLN A 299 7.45 -9.12 -22.32
C GLN A 299 7.76 -10.61 -22.12
N ARG A 300 8.34 -10.98 -20.97
CA ARG A 300 8.69 -12.36 -20.62
C ARG A 300 8.56 -12.60 -19.12
N PHE A 301 8.45 -13.87 -18.72
CA PHE A 301 8.51 -14.25 -17.32
C PHE A 301 9.96 -14.24 -16.81
N ARG A 302 10.18 -13.63 -15.66
CA ARG A 302 11.38 -13.78 -14.84
C ARG A 302 11.20 -15.05 -14.02
N GLN A 303 11.91 -16.12 -14.39
CA GLN A 303 11.72 -17.44 -13.78
C GLN A 303 12.21 -17.48 -12.33
N LYS A 304 11.36 -18.02 -11.42
CA LYS A 304 11.66 -18.21 -10.00
C LYS A 304 12.11 -16.93 -9.29
N PHE A 305 11.66 -15.78 -9.78
CA PHE A 305 12.12 -14.49 -9.33
C PHE A 305 11.60 -14.11 -7.94
N CYS A 306 10.36 -14.48 -7.61
CA CYS A 306 9.76 -14.20 -6.31
C CYS A 306 9.92 -15.37 -5.35
N SER A 307 10.34 -15.07 -4.10
CA SER A 307 10.40 -16.02 -2.99
C SER A 307 9.28 -15.74 -2.00
N LEU A 308 8.44 -16.74 -1.71
CA LEU A 308 7.29 -16.61 -0.84
C LEU A 308 7.38 -17.59 0.32
N LYS A 309 7.05 -17.10 1.53
CA LYS A 309 6.89 -17.93 2.75
C LYS A 309 5.45 -17.94 3.21
N GLU A 310 4.98 -19.08 3.71
CA GLU A 310 3.73 -19.18 4.47
C GLU A 310 4.03 -18.98 5.96
N LEU A 311 3.27 -18.09 6.59
CA LEU A 311 3.41 -17.74 8.00
C LEU A 311 2.07 -17.91 8.73
N ASP A 312 2.11 -18.19 10.01
CA ASP A 312 0.93 -18.18 10.87
C ASP A 312 0.72 -16.78 11.45
N ILE A 313 -0.55 -16.35 11.58
CA ILE A 313 -0.89 -15.10 12.28
C ILE A 313 -0.85 -15.36 13.79
N PRO A 314 -0.23 -14.48 14.59
CA PRO A 314 -0.28 -14.56 16.04
C PRO A 314 -1.72 -14.47 16.56
N LEU A 315 -2.03 -15.26 17.58
CA LEU A 315 -3.33 -15.24 18.22
C LEU A 315 -3.49 -13.97 19.06
N ALA A 316 -4.51 -13.17 18.76
CA ALA A 316 -4.83 -11.97 19.52
C ALA A 316 -6.08 -12.23 20.38
N GLU A 317 -5.95 -12.14 21.69
CA GLU A 317 -7.09 -12.13 22.62
C GLU A 317 -7.80 -10.77 22.49
N SER A 318 -8.95 -10.74 21.83
CA SER A 318 -9.72 -9.53 21.60
C SER A 318 -11.22 -9.84 21.58
N GLU A 319 -12.00 -8.95 22.13
CA GLU A 319 -13.48 -9.00 22.03
C GLU A 319 -14.00 -8.53 20.65
N PHE A 320 -13.09 -8.18 19.74
CA PHE A 320 -13.39 -7.62 18.41
C PHE A 320 -14.45 -8.38 17.63
N VAL A 321 -14.36 -9.72 17.59
CA VAL A 321 -15.36 -10.54 16.89
C VAL A 321 -16.72 -10.46 17.56
N ALA A 322 -16.78 -10.48 18.90
CA ALA A 322 -18.02 -10.39 19.65
C ALA A 322 -18.67 -8.99 19.49
N GLU A 323 -17.88 -7.93 19.56
CA GLU A 323 -18.32 -6.56 19.32
C GLU A 323 -18.84 -6.38 17.88
N THR A 324 -18.14 -6.92 16.89
CA THR A 324 -18.56 -6.89 15.49
C THR A 324 -19.90 -7.59 15.29
N LEU A 325 -20.09 -8.77 15.87
CA LEU A 325 -21.33 -9.53 15.76
C LEU A 325 -22.51 -8.81 16.42
N GLU A 326 -22.29 -8.14 17.55
CA GLU A 326 -23.34 -7.34 18.22
C GLU A 326 -23.64 -6.06 17.41
N LYS A 327 -22.61 -5.34 16.94
CA LYS A 327 -22.73 -4.14 16.09
C LYS A 327 -23.56 -4.41 14.84
N TYR A 328 -23.34 -5.55 14.19
CA TYR A 328 -23.96 -5.90 12.90
C TYR A 328 -25.07 -6.95 13.01
N LYS A 329 -25.64 -7.19 14.17
CA LYS A 329 -26.67 -8.21 14.44
C LYS A 329 -27.88 -8.16 13.50
N GLY A 330 -28.34 -6.95 13.17
CA GLY A 330 -29.45 -6.75 12.24
C GLY A 330 -29.08 -7.13 10.79
N ILE A 331 -27.89 -6.78 10.37
CA ILE A 331 -27.33 -7.09 9.05
C ILE A 331 -27.12 -8.60 8.92
N LEU A 332 -26.50 -9.21 9.93
CA LEU A 332 -26.25 -10.65 9.96
C LEU A 332 -27.56 -11.46 9.81
N LYS A 333 -28.64 -11.02 10.46
CA LYS A 333 -29.96 -11.66 10.30
C LYS A 333 -30.49 -11.55 8.87
N SER A 334 -30.26 -10.43 8.19
CA SER A 334 -30.65 -10.25 6.79
C SER A 334 -29.82 -11.13 5.85
N ILE A 335 -28.50 -11.16 6.06
CA ILE A 335 -27.59 -12.03 5.30
C ILE A 335 -27.98 -13.50 5.47
N LYS A 336 -28.20 -13.95 6.72
CA LYS A 336 -28.64 -15.32 7.03
C LYS A 336 -29.90 -15.68 6.26
N ARG A 337 -30.91 -14.83 6.26
CA ARG A 337 -32.16 -15.06 5.49
C ARG A 337 -31.92 -15.17 3.98
N THR A 338 -31.04 -14.30 3.45
CA THR A 338 -30.69 -14.34 2.01
C THR A 338 -30.01 -15.66 1.65
N PHE A 339 -29.10 -16.13 2.50
CA PHE A 339 -28.39 -17.39 2.27
C PHE A 339 -29.28 -18.62 2.50
N GLU A 340 -30.17 -18.60 3.49
CA GLU A 340 -31.19 -19.64 3.68
C GLU A 340 -32.11 -19.75 2.46
N ALA A 341 -32.47 -18.63 1.84
CA ALA A 341 -33.26 -18.64 0.61
C ALA A 341 -32.49 -19.31 -0.55
N ILE A 342 -31.17 -19.09 -0.66
CA ILE A 342 -30.32 -19.78 -1.65
C ILE A 342 -30.30 -21.29 -1.43
N LEU A 343 -30.23 -21.75 -0.18
CA LEU A 343 -30.28 -23.17 0.16
C LEU A 343 -31.65 -23.79 -0.15
N GLY A 344 -32.72 -22.99 -0.04
CA GLY A 344 -34.09 -23.44 -0.32
C GLY A 344 -34.45 -23.52 -1.80
N GLU A 345 -33.61 -23.03 -2.72
CA GLU A 345 -33.85 -23.11 -4.15
C GLU A 345 -33.61 -24.52 -4.71
N ASN A 346 -34.54 -25.42 -4.40
CA ASN A 346 -34.62 -26.73 -5.03
C ASN A 346 -35.11 -26.55 -6.49
N ARG A 347 -34.32 -26.93 -7.48
CA ARG A 347 -34.73 -26.87 -8.87
C ARG A 347 -35.65 -28.04 -9.17
N LEU A 348 -36.92 -27.75 -9.48
CA LEU A 348 -37.87 -28.71 -9.95
C LEU A 348 -37.47 -29.16 -11.37
N GLN A 349 -37.00 -30.41 -11.52
CA GLN A 349 -36.78 -31.04 -12.81
C GLN A 349 -38.11 -31.68 -13.26
N ARG A 350 -38.61 -31.26 -14.40
CA ARG A 350 -39.80 -31.82 -15.06
C ARG A 350 -39.40 -32.97 -15.98
N ARG A 351 -40.40 -33.79 -16.36
CA ARG A 351 -40.22 -34.92 -17.29
C ARG A 351 -39.12 -35.87 -16.84
N GLN A 352 -39.30 -36.46 -15.67
CA GLN A 352 -38.42 -37.47 -15.11
C GLN A 352 -39.10 -38.84 -15.12
N LEU A 353 -38.32 -39.92 -15.18
CA LEU A 353 -38.82 -41.30 -15.11
C LEU A 353 -39.41 -41.64 -13.73
N ASP A 354 -38.83 -41.03 -12.69
CA ASP A 354 -39.27 -41.17 -11.30
C ASP A 354 -39.14 -39.82 -10.57
N GLY A 355 -39.89 -39.59 -9.50
CA GLY A 355 -39.81 -38.32 -8.76
C GLY A 355 -40.82 -38.19 -7.65
N ASP A 356 -40.69 -37.05 -6.90
CA ASP A 356 -41.47 -36.74 -5.71
C ASP A 356 -42.88 -36.18 -6.04
N GLY A 357 -43.10 -35.79 -7.32
CA GLY A 357 -44.36 -35.24 -7.81
C GLY A 357 -44.68 -35.66 -9.25
N ILE A 358 -45.89 -35.40 -9.69
CA ILE A 358 -46.36 -35.70 -11.05
C ILE A 358 -46.28 -34.43 -11.90
N ASP A 359 -45.69 -34.52 -13.11
CA ASP A 359 -45.69 -33.46 -14.11
C ASP A 359 -47.02 -33.49 -14.88
N LEU A 360 -47.96 -32.66 -14.46
CA LEU A 360 -49.31 -32.62 -15.07
C LEU A 360 -49.27 -32.31 -16.56
N ASP A 361 -48.34 -31.46 -17.01
CA ASP A 361 -48.19 -31.12 -18.43
C ASP A 361 -47.74 -32.36 -19.22
N ALA A 362 -46.74 -33.10 -18.68
CA ALA A 362 -46.25 -34.33 -19.29
C ALA A 362 -47.33 -35.45 -19.32
N VAL A 363 -48.16 -35.54 -18.29
CA VAL A 363 -49.28 -36.49 -18.24
C VAL A 363 -50.32 -36.13 -19.30
N ILE A 364 -50.66 -34.85 -19.47
CA ILE A 364 -51.62 -34.39 -20.48
C ILE A 364 -51.07 -34.70 -21.90
N ASP A 365 -49.81 -34.41 -22.15
CA ASP A 365 -49.13 -34.70 -23.42
C ASP A 365 -49.14 -36.20 -23.70
N SER A 366 -48.76 -37.04 -22.72
CA SER A 366 -48.76 -38.50 -22.82
C SER A 366 -50.17 -39.07 -23.08
N PHE A 367 -51.21 -38.46 -22.48
CA PHE A 367 -52.59 -38.85 -22.70
C PHE A 367 -53.07 -38.47 -24.11
N ALA A 368 -52.64 -37.30 -24.62
CA ALA A 368 -52.94 -36.89 -26.01
C ALA A 368 -52.24 -37.81 -27.03
N ASP A 369 -51.00 -38.24 -26.75
CA ASP A 369 -50.28 -39.23 -27.58
C ASP A 369 -51.01 -40.59 -27.61
N LEU A 370 -51.49 -41.06 -26.47
CA LEU A 370 -52.26 -42.29 -26.34
C LEU A 370 -53.49 -42.25 -27.16
N ILE A 371 -54.26 -41.15 -27.16
CA ILE A 371 -55.48 -40.98 -27.98
C ILE A 371 -55.16 -40.95 -29.48
N SER A 372 -53.98 -40.37 -29.78
CA SER A 372 -53.52 -40.25 -31.18
C SER A 372 -52.84 -41.51 -31.71
N GLY A 373 -52.73 -42.58 -30.93
CA GLY A 373 -52.08 -43.83 -31.27
C GLY A 373 -50.55 -43.77 -31.34
N ASN A 374 -49.92 -42.76 -30.71
CA ASN A 374 -48.51 -42.63 -30.64
C ASN A 374 -47.94 -43.34 -29.37
N GLU A 375 -46.65 -43.60 -29.35
CA GLU A 375 -45.97 -44.09 -28.14
C GLU A 375 -46.05 -43.06 -26.98
N THR A 376 -46.52 -43.50 -25.81
CA THR A 376 -46.63 -42.67 -24.62
C THR A 376 -45.28 -42.45 -23.94
N SER A 377 -45.01 -41.24 -23.50
CA SER A 377 -43.79 -40.92 -22.75
C SER A 377 -43.86 -41.49 -21.33
N GLU A 378 -42.79 -42.16 -20.87
CA GLU A 378 -42.63 -42.63 -19.48
C GLU A 378 -42.14 -41.52 -18.52
N TYR A 379 -41.79 -40.33 -19.02
CA TYR A 379 -41.22 -39.20 -18.27
C TYR A 379 -42.34 -38.33 -17.65
N LEU A 380 -43.08 -38.88 -16.72
CA LEU A 380 -44.29 -38.28 -16.16
C LEU A 380 -44.09 -37.61 -14.79
N TYR A 381 -42.89 -37.65 -14.24
CA TYR A 381 -42.66 -37.19 -12.88
C TYR A 381 -41.87 -35.89 -12.84
N THR A 382 -42.01 -35.21 -11.72
CA THR A 382 -41.15 -34.08 -11.30
C THR A 382 -40.30 -34.50 -10.13
N ARG A 383 -39.03 -34.15 -10.15
CA ARG A 383 -38.08 -34.44 -9.09
C ARG A 383 -37.44 -33.16 -8.57
N TYR A 384 -37.49 -32.95 -7.24
CA TYR A 384 -36.71 -31.90 -6.62
C TYR A 384 -35.25 -32.35 -6.52
N ARG A 385 -34.37 -31.71 -7.30
CA ARG A 385 -32.95 -31.98 -7.25
C ARG A 385 -32.33 -30.96 -6.33
N ASN A 386 -31.91 -31.42 -5.14
CA ASN A 386 -31.03 -30.65 -4.30
C ASN A 386 -29.71 -30.51 -5.02
N ARG A 387 -29.32 -29.30 -5.40
CA ARG A 387 -28.00 -29.05 -6.00
C ARG A 387 -26.99 -29.20 -4.87
N GLU A 388 -26.30 -30.32 -4.79
CA GLU A 388 -25.14 -30.43 -3.92
C GLU A 388 -24.16 -29.31 -4.25
N ARG A 389 -24.05 -28.34 -3.36
CA ARG A 389 -23.10 -27.25 -3.48
C ARG A 389 -21.71 -27.84 -3.33
N ASN A 390 -20.91 -27.77 -4.37
CA ASN A 390 -19.51 -28.17 -4.34
C ASN A 390 -18.63 -27.00 -4.74
N ILE A 391 -18.57 -26.03 -3.82
CA ILE A 391 -17.90 -24.76 -4.00
C ILE A 391 -16.74 -24.67 -2.99
N ALA A 392 -15.60 -24.20 -3.44
CA ALA A 392 -14.47 -23.82 -2.59
C ALA A 392 -14.15 -22.34 -2.83
N VAL A 393 -14.16 -21.58 -1.76
CA VAL A 393 -13.87 -20.14 -1.79
C VAL A 393 -12.58 -19.88 -1.02
N MET A 394 -11.69 -19.12 -1.60
CA MET A 394 -10.50 -18.63 -0.92
C MET A 394 -10.53 -17.11 -0.88
N PHE A 395 -10.42 -16.56 0.32
CA PHE A 395 -10.29 -15.13 0.55
C PHE A 395 -8.81 -14.77 0.64
N MET A 396 -8.43 -13.78 -0.11
CA MET A 396 -7.10 -13.19 -0.16
C MET A 396 -7.21 -11.76 0.35
N ILE A 397 -6.64 -11.50 1.55
CA ILE A 397 -6.77 -10.23 2.28
C ILE A 397 -5.48 -9.46 2.15
N ASP A 398 -5.59 -8.23 1.69
CA ASP A 398 -4.47 -7.30 1.62
C ASP A 398 -4.09 -6.86 3.04
N MET A 399 -2.84 -7.09 3.41
CA MET A 399 -2.27 -6.67 4.68
C MET A 399 -1.18 -5.61 4.46
N SER A 400 -1.34 -4.79 3.43
CA SER A 400 -0.40 -3.71 3.14
C SER A 400 -0.55 -2.53 4.12
N GLY A 401 0.50 -1.70 4.22
CA GLY A 401 0.51 -0.54 5.10
C GLY A 401 -0.58 0.50 4.78
N SER A 402 -1.07 0.55 3.54
CA SER A 402 -2.17 1.43 3.12
C SER A 402 -3.49 1.14 3.84
N THR A 403 -3.70 -0.13 4.28
CA THR A 403 -4.92 -0.52 5.01
C THR A 403 -4.95 -0.03 6.46
N LEU A 404 -3.92 0.70 6.94
CA LEU A 404 -3.82 1.14 8.33
C LEU A 404 -5.05 1.97 8.77
N GLY A 405 -5.60 1.64 9.94
CA GLY A 405 -6.73 2.35 10.53
C GLY A 405 -8.09 1.75 10.16
N TRP A 406 -9.05 2.61 9.80
CA TRP A 406 -10.45 2.22 9.59
C TRP A 406 -10.66 1.21 8.46
N VAL A 407 -9.78 1.15 7.46
CA VAL A 407 -9.84 0.20 6.34
C VAL A 407 -9.61 -1.23 6.85
N ASN A 408 -8.56 -1.44 7.63
CA ASN A 408 -8.25 -2.74 8.22
C ASN A 408 -9.38 -3.23 9.14
N ASP A 409 -9.95 -2.34 9.96
CA ASP A 409 -11.09 -2.68 10.82
C ASP A 409 -12.30 -3.13 9.98
N ALA A 410 -12.56 -2.44 8.89
CA ALA A 410 -13.62 -2.74 7.97
C ALA A 410 -13.46 -4.09 7.25
N GLU A 411 -12.26 -4.40 6.81
CA GLU A 411 -11.92 -5.69 6.20
C GLU A 411 -12.13 -6.82 7.21
N ARG A 412 -11.62 -6.67 8.43
CA ARG A 412 -11.82 -7.66 9.52
C ARG A 412 -13.27 -7.83 9.90
N GLU A 413 -14.04 -6.73 10.05
CA GLU A 413 -15.49 -6.78 10.31
C GLU A 413 -16.22 -7.53 9.19
N SER A 414 -15.86 -7.26 7.94
CA SER A 414 -16.43 -7.92 6.77
C SER A 414 -16.13 -9.41 6.72
N LEU A 415 -14.91 -9.80 7.07
CA LEU A 415 -14.51 -11.21 7.18
C LEU A 415 -15.32 -11.96 8.23
N VAL A 416 -15.52 -11.38 9.41
CA VAL A 416 -16.32 -11.99 10.46
C VAL A 416 -17.75 -12.27 9.97
N LEU A 417 -18.37 -11.28 9.32
CA LEU A 417 -19.74 -11.43 8.81
C LEU A 417 -19.83 -12.45 7.67
N LEU A 418 -18.82 -12.49 6.81
CA LEU A 418 -18.71 -13.49 5.74
C LEU A 418 -18.54 -14.91 6.29
N CYS A 419 -17.66 -15.10 7.25
CA CYS A 419 -17.46 -16.41 7.90
C CYS A 419 -18.76 -16.93 8.49
N GLU A 420 -19.48 -16.12 9.25
CA GLU A 420 -20.77 -16.47 9.82
C GLU A 420 -21.83 -16.84 8.77
N ALA A 421 -21.78 -16.19 7.61
CA ALA A 421 -22.68 -16.47 6.51
C ALA A 421 -22.32 -17.77 5.78
N LEU A 422 -21.02 -18.02 5.54
CA LEU A 422 -20.53 -19.21 4.85
C LEU A 422 -20.68 -20.48 5.68
N GLU A 423 -20.53 -20.40 7.00
CA GLU A 423 -20.81 -21.52 7.91
C GLU A 423 -22.27 -22.01 7.78
N LEU A 424 -23.21 -21.10 7.53
CA LEU A 424 -24.62 -21.46 7.32
C LEU A 424 -24.84 -22.19 5.97
N LEU A 425 -24.10 -21.80 4.93
CA LEU A 425 -24.19 -22.46 3.62
C LEU A 425 -23.53 -23.83 3.60
N GLY A 426 -22.61 -24.09 4.52
CA GLY A 426 -21.79 -25.30 4.53
C GLY A 426 -20.79 -25.35 3.38
N ASP A 427 -20.50 -24.24 2.73
CA ASP A 427 -19.48 -24.16 1.66
C ASP A 427 -18.09 -24.23 2.28
N ARG A 428 -17.14 -24.81 1.56
CA ARG A 428 -15.74 -24.87 2.02
C ARG A 428 -15.06 -23.56 1.70
N TYR A 429 -14.44 -22.97 2.72
CA TYR A 429 -13.70 -21.72 2.54
C TYR A 429 -12.39 -21.69 3.32
N ALA A 430 -11.43 -20.93 2.81
CA ALA A 430 -10.16 -20.64 3.42
C ALA A 430 -9.89 -19.14 3.38
N ILE A 431 -9.07 -18.64 4.30
CA ILE A 431 -8.73 -17.23 4.43
C ILE A 431 -7.22 -17.11 4.58
N TYR A 432 -6.62 -16.32 3.73
CA TYR A 432 -5.20 -16.01 3.75
C TYR A 432 -4.99 -14.50 3.65
N GLY A 433 -4.08 -13.98 4.46
CA GLY A 433 -3.56 -12.63 4.30
C GLY A 433 -2.32 -12.64 3.40
N PHE A 434 -1.99 -11.52 2.76
CA PHE A 434 -0.76 -11.40 2.02
C PHE A 434 -0.12 -10.03 2.21
N SER A 435 1.22 -10.01 2.15
CA SER A 435 2.03 -8.80 2.15
C SER A 435 3.33 -9.09 1.39
N GLY A 436 4.02 -8.05 0.94
CA GLY A 436 5.29 -8.18 0.23
C GLY A 436 6.27 -7.10 0.65
N ARG A 437 7.56 -7.44 0.66
CA ARG A 437 8.66 -6.48 0.78
C ARG A 437 9.77 -6.96 -0.15
N THR A 438 9.75 -6.47 -1.38
CA THR A 438 10.57 -6.93 -2.50
C THR A 438 10.20 -8.33 -3.03
N ASN A 439 10.82 -8.74 -4.14
CA ASN A 439 10.66 -10.08 -4.69
C ASN A 439 11.28 -11.19 -3.80
N LYS A 440 12.22 -10.85 -2.91
CA LYS A 440 12.90 -11.80 -2.03
C LYS A 440 12.09 -12.14 -0.77
N ARG A 441 11.15 -11.27 -0.37
CA ARG A 441 10.33 -11.43 0.83
C ARG A 441 8.86 -11.18 0.54
N CYS A 442 8.19 -12.19 0.01
CA CYS A 442 6.75 -12.23 -0.11
C CYS A 442 6.19 -13.16 0.97
N GLU A 443 5.11 -12.75 1.61
CA GLU A 443 4.56 -13.45 2.78
C GLU A 443 3.07 -13.71 2.57
N VAL A 444 2.63 -14.93 2.86
CA VAL A 444 1.24 -15.33 2.92
C VAL A 444 0.92 -15.84 4.32
N TYR A 445 -0.09 -15.26 4.93
CA TYR A 445 -0.47 -15.52 6.32
C TYR A 445 -1.68 -16.44 6.39
N LYS A 446 -1.53 -17.57 7.08
CA LYS A 446 -2.62 -18.54 7.28
C LYS A 446 -3.56 -18.06 8.38
N ILE A 447 -4.79 -17.68 8.02
CA ILE A 447 -5.85 -17.28 8.95
C ILE A 447 -6.77 -18.46 9.19
N LYS A 448 -7.29 -19.07 8.12
CA LYS A 448 -8.11 -20.29 8.15
C LYS A 448 -7.86 -21.16 6.93
N GLU A 449 -7.50 -22.40 7.13
CA GLU A 449 -7.38 -23.39 6.07
C GLU A 449 -8.72 -24.09 5.76
N PHE A 450 -8.84 -24.72 4.59
CA PHE A 450 -10.06 -25.47 4.19
C PHE A 450 -10.45 -26.58 5.17
N ALA A 451 -9.46 -27.24 5.79
CA ALA A 451 -9.69 -28.32 6.74
C ALA A 451 -10.08 -27.84 8.14
N GLN A 452 -9.82 -26.57 8.46
CA GLN A 452 -10.13 -25.99 9.76
C GLN A 452 -11.61 -25.59 9.87
N LYS A 453 -12.18 -25.83 11.06
CA LYS A 453 -13.51 -25.30 11.40
C LYS A 453 -13.37 -23.85 11.88
N TYR A 454 -14.42 -23.07 11.71
CA TYR A 454 -14.51 -21.72 12.24
C TYR A 454 -14.68 -21.76 13.78
N ASN A 455 -13.58 -21.87 14.48
CA ASN A 455 -13.48 -21.97 15.94
C ASN A 455 -12.93 -20.67 16.56
N ASP A 456 -12.78 -20.64 17.87
CA ASP A 456 -12.29 -19.45 18.57
C ASP A 456 -10.83 -19.10 18.19
N GLU A 457 -10.01 -20.08 17.84
CA GLU A 457 -8.67 -19.84 17.34
C GLU A 457 -8.66 -19.06 16.02
N VAL A 458 -9.53 -19.42 15.06
CA VAL A 458 -9.69 -18.66 13.80
C VAL A 458 -10.19 -17.24 14.08
N LYS A 459 -11.09 -17.06 15.04
CA LYS A 459 -11.56 -15.73 15.46
C LYS A 459 -10.44 -14.88 16.06
N GLN A 460 -9.56 -15.49 16.85
CA GLN A 460 -8.37 -14.82 17.41
C GLN A 460 -7.37 -14.44 16.31
N ARG A 461 -7.18 -15.29 15.28
CA ARG A 461 -6.36 -14.96 14.12
C ARG A 461 -6.95 -13.80 13.31
N ILE A 462 -8.25 -13.77 13.08
CA ILE A 462 -8.92 -12.63 12.42
C ILE A 462 -8.73 -11.34 13.23
N SER A 463 -8.80 -11.42 14.55
CA SER A 463 -8.51 -10.29 15.43
C SER A 463 -7.06 -9.85 15.38
N GLY A 464 -6.14 -10.76 15.05
CA GLY A 464 -4.70 -10.53 14.91
C GLY A 464 -4.25 -10.00 13.55
N ILE A 465 -5.16 -9.81 12.58
CA ILE A 465 -4.81 -9.22 11.28
C ILE A 465 -4.40 -7.76 11.50
N ARG A 466 -3.18 -7.42 11.09
CA ARG A 466 -2.63 -6.06 11.17
C ARG A 466 -1.98 -5.69 9.86
N PRO A 467 -2.00 -4.41 9.48
CA PRO A 467 -1.25 -3.91 8.33
C PRO A 467 0.25 -4.20 8.48
N LYS A 468 0.89 -4.52 7.36
CA LYS A 468 2.30 -4.87 7.30
C LYS A 468 3.04 -4.03 6.26
N ALA A 469 3.61 -4.65 5.24
CA ALA A 469 4.45 -3.97 4.27
C ALA A 469 3.66 -3.51 3.01
N TYR A 470 3.92 -4.09 1.84
CA TYR A 470 3.45 -3.67 0.52
C TYR A 470 2.67 -4.76 -0.19
N THR A 471 2.16 -4.42 -1.40
CA THR A 471 1.19 -5.22 -2.14
C THR A 471 1.80 -5.86 -3.39
N ARG A 472 2.62 -6.95 -3.23
CA ARG A 472 3.06 -7.76 -4.39
C ARG A 472 2.02 -8.83 -4.69
N MET A 473 0.95 -8.42 -5.37
CA MET A 473 -0.27 -9.21 -5.55
C MET A 473 -0.09 -10.42 -6.46
N GLY A 474 0.72 -10.32 -7.53
CA GLY A 474 0.87 -11.37 -8.53
C GLY A 474 1.38 -12.69 -7.94
N VAL A 475 2.41 -12.66 -7.11
CA VAL A 475 2.96 -13.85 -6.46
C VAL A 475 1.97 -14.49 -5.49
N ALA A 476 1.22 -13.67 -4.72
CA ALA A 476 0.19 -14.17 -3.80
C ALA A 476 -0.95 -14.87 -4.55
N ILE A 477 -1.41 -14.32 -5.68
CA ILE A 477 -2.42 -14.93 -6.54
C ILE A 477 -1.95 -16.28 -7.08
N ARG A 478 -0.72 -16.39 -7.56
CA ARG A 478 -0.15 -17.67 -8.07
C ARG A 478 -0.09 -18.71 -6.97
N HIS A 479 0.37 -18.33 -5.79
CA HIS A 479 0.48 -19.23 -4.64
C HIS A 479 -0.90 -19.70 -4.15
N LEU A 480 -1.84 -18.79 -3.91
CA LEU A 480 -3.18 -19.14 -3.48
C LEU A 480 -3.96 -19.91 -4.55
N GLY A 481 -3.72 -19.60 -5.83
CA GLY A 481 -4.21 -20.39 -6.95
C GLY A 481 -3.70 -21.84 -6.93
N TYR A 482 -2.41 -22.03 -6.61
CA TYR A 482 -1.82 -23.37 -6.41
C TYR A 482 -2.50 -24.13 -5.27
N LEU A 483 -2.68 -23.50 -4.10
CA LEU A 483 -3.36 -24.12 -2.94
C LEU A 483 -4.84 -24.44 -3.26
N LEU A 484 -5.55 -23.53 -3.91
CA LEU A 484 -6.94 -23.75 -4.27
C LEU A 484 -7.11 -24.85 -5.31
N ASN A 485 -6.12 -25.07 -6.19
CA ASN A 485 -6.14 -26.16 -7.16
C ASN A 485 -6.02 -27.54 -6.52
N GLN A 486 -5.40 -27.65 -5.36
CA GLN A 486 -5.33 -28.91 -4.60
C GLN A 486 -6.69 -29.29 -3.99
N THR A 487 -7.62 -28.35 -3.89
CA THR A 487 -8.94 -28.59 -3.31
C THR A 487 -9.90 -29.15 -4.35
N HIS A 488 -10.55 -30.27 -4.03
CA HIS A 488 -11.57 -30.87 -4.92
C HIS A 488 -12.89 -30.10 -4.80
N ALA A 489 -13.15 -29.22 -5.77
CA ALA A 489 -14.41 -28.51 -5.89
C ALA A 489 -14.80 -28.33 -7.36
N ARG A 490 -16.12 -28.27 -7.62
CA ARG A 490 -16.64 -28.01 -8.97
C ARG A 490 -16.46 -26.54 -9.34
N THR A 491 -16.70 -25.66 -8.39
CA THR A 491 -16.53 -24.20 -8.56
C THR A 491 -15.50 -23.73 -7.57
N LYS A 492 -14.46 -23.07 -8.07
CA LYS A 492 -13.36 -22.51 -7.28
C LYS A 492 -13.36 -21.00 -7.43
N LEU A 493 -13.45 -20.28 -6.32
CA LEU A 493 -13.49 -18.81 -6.30
C LEU A 493 -12.28 -18.29 -5.51
N LEU A 494 -11.56 -17.34 -6.07
CA LEU A 494 -10.57 -16.53 -5.36
C LEU A 494 -11.11 -15.11 -5.22
N ILE A 495 -11.43 -14.71 -4.01
CA ILE A 495 -11.98 -13.38 -3.70
C ILE A 495 -10.88 -12.55 -3.02
N THR A 496 -10.42 -11.52 -3.70
CA THR A 496 -9.44 -10.58 -3.17
C THR A 496 -10.15 -9.42 -2.48
N LEU A 497 -9.74 -9.09 -1.27
CA LEU A 497 -10.08 -7.86 -0.56
C LEU A 497 -8.82 -7.01 -0.54
N SER A 498 -8.85 -5.83 -1.17
CA SER A 498 -7.70 -4.93 -1.28
C SER A 498 -8.18 -3.49 -1.35
N ASP A 499 -7.41 -2.56 -0.81
CA ASP A 499 -7.71 -1.13 -0.77
C ASP A 499 -7.01 -0.33 -1.88
N GLY A 500 -6.13 -0.97 -2.67
CA GLY A 500 -5.31 -0.21 -3.60
C GLY A 500 -4.70 -0.97 -4.78
N ARG A 501 -3.78 -0.28 -5.42
CA ARG A 501 -3.00 -0.80 -6.55
C ARG A 501 -1.94 -1.79 -6.07
N PRO A 502 -1.56 -2.78 -6.90
CA PRO A 502 -0.42 -3.63 -6.60
C PRO A 502 0.88 -2.83 -6.70
N GLU A 503 1.43 -2.47 -5.55
CA GLU A 503 2.66 -1.68 -5.45
C GLU A 503 3.61 -2.28 -4.41
N ASP A 504 4.87 -2.49 -4.81
CA ASP A 504 5.95 -2.99 -3.96
C ASP A 504 7.28 -2.40 -4.45
N TYR A 505 8.35 -2.69 -3.72
CA TYR A 505 9.71 -2.29 -4.08
C TYR A 505 10.26 -3.03 -5.31
N GLY A 506 11.44 -2.60 -5.76
CA GLY A 506 12.12 -3.20 -6.89
C GLY A 506 11.42 -2.91 -8.22
N GLY A 507 10.81 -1.71 -8.36
CA GLY A 507 10.11 -1.31 -9.58
C GLY A 507 8.73 -1.96 -9.79
N TYR A 508 8.19 -2.68 -8.79
CA TYR A 508 6.86 -3.27 -8.85
C TYR A 508 5.78 -2.22 -8.59
N LYS A 509 5.70 -1.20 -9.44
CA LYS A 509 4.78 -0.05 -9.32
C LYS A 509 4.03 0.21 -10.62
N GLY A 510 2.90 0.88 -10.50
CA GLY A 510 2.10 1.35 -11.63
C GLY A 510 1.82 0.26 -12.66
N LYS A 511 2.25 0.47 -13.91
CA LYS A 511 1.98 -0.47 -15.00
C LYS A 511 2.59 -1.86 -14.79
N TYR A 512 3.77 -1.95 -14.15
CA TYR A 512 4.44 -3.23 -13.94
C TYR A 512 3.64 -4.13 -12.98
N GLY A 513 3.27 -3.63 -11.81
CA GLY A 513 2.46 -4.38 -10.85
C GLY A 513 1.09 -4.78 -11.40
N ILE A 514 0.44 -3.87 -12.15
CA ILE A 514 -0.85 -4.13 -12.81
C ILE A 514 -0.72 -5.26 -13.84
N GLU A 515 0.31 -5.25 -14.69
CA GLU A 515 0.51 -6.26 -15.74
C GLU A 515 0.86 -7.64 -15.14
N ASP A 516 1.76 -7.71 -14.14
CA ASP A 516 2.07 -8.98 -13.49
C ASP A 516 0.85 -9.56 -12.79
N THR A 517 0.09 -8.73 -12.06
CA THR A 517 -1.16 -9.17 -11.41
C THR A 517 -2.17 -9.66 -12.43
N ARG A 518 -2.32 -8.97 -13.57
CA ARG A 518 -3.20 -9.40 -14.66
C ARG A 518 -2.78 -10.75 -15.23
N HIS A 519 -1.48 -10.97 -15.45
CA HIS A 519 -0.96 -12.27 -15.90
C HIS A 519 -1.24 -13.37 -14.88
N ALA A 520 -1.00 -13.14 -13.60
CA ALA A 520 -1.34 -14.09 -12.54
C ALA A 520 -2.84 -14.43 -12.52
N LEU A 521 -3.71 -13.44 -12.69
CA LEU A 521 -5.17 -13.65 -12.79
C LEU A 521 -5.56 -14.47 -14.03
N LEU A 522 -4.88 -14.30 -15.16
CA LEU A 522 -5.11 -15.10 -16.37
C LEU A 522 -4.67 -16.55 -16.17
N GLU A 523 -3.51 -16.78 -15.52
CA GLU A 523 -3.01 -18.11 -15.19
C GLU A 523 -4.01 -18.90 -14.34
N ILE A 524 -4.54 -18.29 -13.27
CA ILE A 524 -5.52 -18.97 -12.41
C ILE A 524 -6.87 -19.17 -13.10
N LYS A 525 -7.30 -18.26 -13.98
CA LYS A 525 -8.51 -18.46 -14.83
C LYS A 525 -8.37 -19.65 -15.75
N GLN A 526 -7.19 -19.83 -16.37
CA GLN A 526 -6.90 -21.00 -17.21
C GLN A 526 -6.94 -22.30 -16.41
N SER A 527 -6.62 -22.25 -15.11
CA SER A 527 -6.74 -23.38 -14.19
C SER A 527 -8.17 -23.63 -13.66
N GLY A 528 -9.17 -22.89 -14.17
CA GLY A 528 -10.57 -23.06 -13.77
C GLY A 528 -10.95 -22.38 -12.45
N ILE A 529 -10.14 -21.44 -11.97
CA ILE A 529 -10.45 -20.61 -10.81
C ILE A 529 -11.07 -19.29 -11.27
N HIS A 530 -12.15 -18.87 -10.62
CA HIS A 530 -12.82 -17.61 -10.91
C HIS A 530 -12.36 -16.53 -9.93
N PRO A 531 -11.50 -15.58 -10.35
CA PRO A 531 -11.08 -14.47 -9.49
C PRO A 531 -12.15 -13.39 -9.45
N PHE A 532 -12.30 -12.77 -8.28
CA PHE A 532 -13.15 -11.62 -8.04
C PHE A 532 -12.46 -10.65 -7.08
N CYS A 533 -12.53 -9.34 -7.34
CA CYS A 533 -11.98 -8.32 -6.46
C CYS A 533 -13.07 -7.51 -5.77
N ILE A 534 -12.92 -7.28 -4.50
CA ILE A 534 -13.73 -6.35 -3.72
C ILE A 534 -12.77 -5.29 -3.16
N THR A 535 -13.00 -4.04 -3.51
CA THR A 535 -12.13 -2.94 -3.12
C THR A 535 -12.91 -1.76 -2.54
N ILE A 536 -12.21 -0.99 -1.71
CA ILE A 536 -12.71 0.28 -1.14
C ILE A 536 -12.10 1.47 -1.88
N ASP A 537 -11.11 1.23 -2.75
CA ASP A 537 -10.43 2.27 -3.51
C ASP A 537 -11.36 2.97 -4.51
N ASN A 538 -11.46 4.30 -4.41
CA ASN A 538 -12.25 5.13 -5.32
C ASN A 538 -11.63 5.26 -6.73
N GLU A 539 -10.30 5.10 -6.86
CA GLU A 539 -9.57 5.12 -8.13
C GLU A 539 -9.55 3.76 -8.83
N ALA A 540 -10.13 2.74 -8.20
CA ALA A 540 -10.17 1.37 -8.72
C ALA A 540 -10.78 1.25 -10.12
N GLN A 541 -11.63 2.18 -10.53
CA GLN A 541 -12.24 2.19 -11.86
C GLN A 541 -11.25 2.37 -13.01
N ASP A 542 -10.06 2.90 -12.72
CA ASP A 542 -9.03 3.16 -13.73
C ASP A 542 -8.24 1.89 -14.11
N TYR A 543 -8.00 0.97 -13.16
CA TYR A 543 -7.14 -0.19 -13.37
C TYR A 543 -7.81 -1.55 -13.19
N LEU A 544 -8.82 -1.70 -12.30
CA LEU A 544 -9.49 -3.00 -12.07
C LEU A 544 -10.17 -3.60 -13.30
N PRO A 545 -10.86 -2.82 -14.17
CA PRO A 545 -11.43 -3.36 -15.40
C PRO A 545 -10.38 -4.01 -16.31
N TYR A 546 -9.17 -3.49 -16.29
CA TYR A 546 -8.05 -4.02 -17.06
C TYR A 546 -7.47 -5.29 -16.42
N MET A 547 -7.34 -5.35 -15.09
CA MET A 547 -6.80 -6.49 -14.35
C MET A 547 -7.79 -7.66 -14.28
N TYR A 548 -8.97 -7.43 -13.75
CA TYR A 548 -9.97 -8.47 -13.45
C TYR A 548 -10.97 -8.69 -14.57
N GLY A 549 -11.15 -7.72 -15.48
CA GLY A 549 -12.22 -7.66 -16.47
C GLY A 549 -13.46 -6.93 -15.94
N LYS A 550 -14.33 -6.48 -16.85
CA LYS A 550 -15.43 -5.54 -16.57
C LYS A 550 -16.48 -5.98 -15.53
N VAL A 551 -16.57 -7.27 -15.21
CA VAL A 551 -17.63 -7.82 -14.35
C VAL A 551 -17.12 -8.53 -13.10
N ASN A 552 -15.82 -8.66 -12.94
CA ASN A 552 -15.20 -9.46 -11.87
C ASN A 552 -14.65 -8.62 -10.73
N TYR A 553 -15.20 -7.44 -10.52
CA TYR A 553 -14.84 -6.59 -9.38
C TYR A 553 -16.06 -5.81 -8.88
N ALA A 554 -15.97 -5.37 -7.62
CA ALA A 554 -16.93 -4.47 -7.00
C ALA A 554 -16.20 -3.41 -6.19
N VAL A 555 -16.53 -2.14 -6.45
CA VAL A 555 -16.10 -1.00 -5.64
C VAL A 555 -17.15 -0.73 -4.56
N ILE A 556 -16.72 -0.51 -3.34
CA ILE A 556 -17.58 -0.31 -2.19
C ILE A 556 -17.27 1.06 -1.59
N ASP A 557 -18.20 1.98 -1.73
CA ASP A 557 -18.06 3.36 -1.26
C ASP A 557 -18.21 3.50 0.26
N GLU A 558 -18.90 2.54 0.90
CA GLU A 558 -19.18 2.56 2.34
C GLU A 558 -19.01 1.17 2.94
N VAL A 559 -18.17 1.05 3.92
CA VAL A 559 -17.87 -0.19 4.63
C VAL A 559 -19.10 -0.90 5.20
N PRO A 560 -20.09 -0.24 5.79
CA PRO A 560 -21.30 -0.90 6.27
C PRO A 560 -22.11 -1.62 5.19
N LYS A 561 -21.89 -1.26 3.91
CA LYS A 561 -22.53 -1.92 2.75
C LYS A 561 -21.77 -3.15 2.29
N LEU A 562 -20.53 -3.36 2.72
CA LEU A 562 -19.67 -4.46 2.30
C LEU A 562 -20.33 -5.83 2.51
N PRO A 563 -20.89 -6.17 3.68
CA PRO A 563 -21.48 -7.48 3.90
C PRO A 563 -22.66 -7.80 2.96
N TYR A 564 -23.49 -6.81 2.65
CA TYR A 564 -24.62 -6.99 1.73
C TYR A 564 -24.15 -7.18 0.30
N LYS A 565 -23.20 -6.34 -0.16
CA LYS A 565 -22.66 -6.45 -1.51
C LYS A 565 -21.92 -7.76 -1.70
N VAL A 566 -21.15 -8.20 -0.72
CA VAL A 566 -20.43 -9.49 -0.79
C VAL A 566 -21.40 -10.67 -0.83
N ALA A 567 -22.47 -10.64 -0.04
CA ALA A 567 -23.50 -11.66 -0.07
C ALA A 567 -24.21 -11.73 -1.43
N ASP A 568 -24.54 -10.59 -2.03
CA ASP A 568 -25.16 -10.53 -3.36
C ASP A 568 -24.19 -10.98 -4.47
N ILE A 569 -22.94 -10.57 -4.39
CA ILE A 569 -21.87 -11.01 -5.31
C ILE A 569 -21.67 -12.52 -5.19
N TYR A 570 -21.56 -13.03 -3.96
CA TYR A 570 -21.41 -14.45 -3.71
C TYR A 570 -22.58 -15.24 -4.30
N ARG A 571 -23.83 -14.78 -4.10
CA ARG A 571 -25.01 -15.36 -4.72
C ARG A 571 -24.88 -15.40 -6.25
N ARG A 572 -24.52 -14.29 -6.90
CA ARG A 572 -24.39 -14.21 -8.36
C ARG A 572 -23.31 -15.14 -8.91
N LEU A 573 -22.22 -15.32 -8.18
CA LEU A 573 -21.12 -16.19 -8.60
C LEU A 573 -21.41 -17.67 -8.37
N THR A 574 -22.37 -18.01 -7.50
CA THR A 574 -22.64 -19.38 -7.06
C THR A 574 -24.00 -19.94 -7.49
N THR A 575 -24.91 -19.12 -8.07
CA THR A 575 -26.17 -19.54 -8.72
C THR A 575 -26.00 -19.66 -10.22
#